data_55d0a6be2183fc9d60285126869be89a
#
_entry.id   55d0a6be2183fc9d60285126869be89a
#
_cell.length_a   1.000
_cell.length_b   1.000
_cell.length_c   1.000
_cell.angle_alpha   90.00
_cell.angle_beta   90.00
_cell.angle_gamma   90.00
#
_symmetry.space_group_name_H-M   'P 1'
#
loop_
_entity.id
_entity.type
_entity.pdbx_description
1 polymer ?
#
loop_
_entity_poly.entity_id
_entity_poly.type
_entity_poly.pdbx_seq_one_letter_code
_entity_poly.pdbx_strand_id
1 'polypeptide(L)'
;MTKGYPVGRLDQASEGLLLMTNQGDVMEKILRSRYGHEKEYFVKVDHKVTDEFLKKMGEGVPILDTVTKPCKVWKEDDFSFHIILTQGLNRQIRRMCEYFGYRVVHLRRDRIMNITLDGLKKGRYRKLTLREVSELKKML
;
A
#
# COMPACT_ATOMS: atom_id res chain seq x y z
N MET A 1 19.77 -13.16 -17.24
CA MET A 1 18.82 -12.38 -16.43
C MET A 1 19.13 -12.57 -14.96
N THR A 2 19.33 -11.51 -14.24
CA THR A 2 19.62 -11.58 -12.79
C THR A 2 18.36 -12.04 -12.05
N LYS A 3 18.51 -13.05 -11.21
CA LYS A 3 17.41 -13.55 -10.41
C LYS A 3 17.06 -12.52 -9.32
N GLY A 4 15.79 -12.10 -9.27
CA GLY A 4 15.29 -11.16 -8.28
C GLY A 4 14.27 -11.79 -7.33
N TYR A 5 14.07 -11.15 -6.18
CA TYR A 5 13.12 -11.57 -5.17
C TYR A 5 12.12 -10.44 -4.90
N PRO A 6 10.84 -10.77 -4.60
CA PRO A 6 9.86 -9.75 -4.30
C PRO A 6 10.16 -9.02 -2.99
N VAL A 7 9.91 -7.73 -2.97
CA VAL A 7 9.99 -6.91 -1.76
C VAL A 7 8.60 -6.90 -1.13
N GLY A 8 8.40 -7.75 -0.11
CA GLY A 8 7.09 -7.96 0.49
C GLY A 8 6.19 -8.78 -0.43
N ARG A 9 4.91 -8.70 -0.18
CA ARG A 9 3.93 -9.47 -0.95
C ARG A 9 2.60 -8.74 -0.99
N LEU A 10 1.77 -9.13 -1.96
CA LEU A 10 0.37 -8.76 -2.04
C LEU A 10 -0.49 -9.95 -1.63
N ASP A 11 -1.61 -9.70 -0.97
CA ASP A 11 -2.60 -10.74 -0.70
C ASP A 11 -3.13 -11.30 -2.02
N GLN A 12 -3.57 -12.56 -2.00
CA GLN A 12 -4.09 -13.23 -3.19
C GLN A 12 -5.22 -12.44 -3.88
N ALA A 13 -6.08 -11.80 -3.09
CA ALA A 13 -7.21 -11.01 -3.60
C ALA A 13 -6.86 -9.54 -3.87
N SER A 14 -5.57 -9.18 -3.83
CA SER A 14 -5.09 -7.82 -4.10
C SER A 14 -4.27 -7.80 -5.38
N GLU A 15 -4.11 -6.62 -5.96
CA GLU A 15 -3.28 -6.41 -7.13
C GLU A 15 -2.44 -5.16 -6.98
N GLY A 16 -1.63 -4.85 -7.98
CA GLY A 16 -0.86 -3.63 -8.02
C GLY A 16 0.64 -3.84 -8.00
N LEU A 17 1.33 -2.80 -7.64
CA LEU A 17 2.79 -2.72 -7.71
C LEU A 17 3.47 -3.70 -6.77
N LEU A 18 4.43 -4.45 -7.32
CA LEU A 18 5.33 -5.32 -6.57
C LEU A 18 6.76 -5.00 -6.99
N LEU A 19 7.61 -4.66 -6.03
CA LEU A 19 9.04 -4.45 -6.28
C LEU A 19 9.80 -5.77 -6.19
N MET A 20 10.78 -5.92 -7.08
CA MET A 20 11.69 -7.07 -7.09
C MET A 20 13.11 -6.57 -6.91
N THR A 21 13.90 -7.25 -6.11
CA THR A 21 15.30 -6.90 -5.91
C THR A 21 16.15 -8.17 -5.72
N ASN A 22 17.42 -8.09 -6.08
CA ASN A 22 18.42 -9.11 -5.77
C ASN A 22 19.30 -8.70 -4.58
N GLN A 23 19.00 -7.57 -3.92
CA GLN A 23 19.73 -7.05 -2.77
C GLN A 23 18.91 -7.21 -1.49
N GLY A 24 19.24 -8.21 -0.67
CA GLY A 24 18.48 -8.53 0.54
C GLY A 24 18.48 -7.43 1.60
N ASP A 25 19.55 -6.64 1.70
CA ASP A 25 19.62 -5.51 2.62
C ASP A 25 18.65 -4.38 2.25
N VAL A 26 18.49 -4.10 0.96
CA VAL A 26 17.52 -3.13 0.45
C VAL A 26 16.11 -3.62 0.75
N MET A 27 15.84 -4.92 0.50
CA MET A 27 14.56 -5.53 0.79
C MET A 27 14.18 -5.36 2.27
N GLU A 28 15.10 -5.68 3.16
CA GLU A 28 14.89 -5.58 4.61
C GLU A 28 14.55 -4.15 5.02
N LYS A 29 15.29 -3.15 4.52
CA LYS A 29 15.06 -1.73 4.85
C LYS A 29 13.69 -1.26 4.39
N ILE A 30 13.23 -1.68 3.22
CA ILE A 30 11.91 -1.30 2.69
C ILE A 30 10.79 -1.95 3.52
N LEU A 31 10.96 -3.20 3.92
CA LEU A 31 9.94 -3.96 4.65
C LEU A 31 9.78 -3.53 6.10
N ARG A 32 10.82 -3.00 6.75
CA ARG A 32 10.74 -2.62 8.15
C ARG A 32 9.84 -1.40 8.37
N SER A 33 8.73 -1.61 9.05
CA SER A 33 7.75 -0.56 9.33
C SER A 33 8.31 0.60 10.17
N ARG A 34 9.34 0.36 10.98
CA ARG A 34 9.97 1.40 11.80
C ARG A 34 10.57 2.54 10.99
N TYR A 35 10.87 2.31 9.72
CA TYR A 35 11.39 3.35 8.83
C TYR A 35 10.30 4.24 8.23
N GLY A 36 9.01 3.90 8.44
CA GLY A 36 7.90 4.71 8.01
C GLY A 36 7.75 4.86 6.49
N HIS A 37 8.16 3.86 5.73
CA HIS A 37 8.08 3.91 4.27
C HIS A 37 6.64 3.83 3.79
N GLU A 38 6.24 4.80 2.98
CA GLU A 38 4.88 4.93 2.50
C GLU A 38 4.53 3.97 1.37
N LYS A 39 3.32 3.43 1.44
CA LYS A 39 2.68 2.70 0.34
C LYS A 39 1.29 3.28 0.15
N GLU A 40 0.92 3.52 -1.09
CA GLU A 40 -0.37 4.09 -1.44
C GLU A 40 -1.24 3.08 -2.15
N TYR A 41 -2.51 3.03 -1.74
CA TYR A 41 -3.49 2.09 -2.26
C TYR A 41 -4.73 2.79 -2.75
N PHE A 42 -5.31 2.23 -3.82
CA PHE A 42 -6.66 2.50 -4.25
C PHE A 42 -7.57 1.40 -3.70
N VAL A 43 -8.70 1.80 -3.08
CA VAL A 43 -9.60 0.86 -2.41
C VAL A 43 -11.02 1.10 -2.88
N LYS A 44 -11.68 0.06 -3.37
CA LYS A 44 -13.10 0.08 -3.70
C LYS A 44 -13.85 -0.74 -2.68
N VAL A 45 -14.98 -0.21 -2.20
CA VAL A 45 -15.80 -0.82 -1.14
C VAL A 45 -17.26 -0.97 -1.56
N ASP A 46 -18.01 -1.75 -0.80
CA ASP A 46 -19.40 -2.08 -1.09
C ASP A 46 -20.43 -1.12 -0.48
N HIS A 47 -19.99 -0.14 0.28
CA HIS A 47 -20.84 0.87 0.89
C HIS A 47 -20.33 2.27 0.54
N LYS A 48 -21.24 3.25 0.61
CA LYS A 48 -20.91 4.62 0.28
C LYS A 48 -19.82 5.19 1.22
N VAL A 49 -18.76 5.72 0.63
CA VAL A 49 -17.68 6.38 1.35
C VAL A 49 -18.17 7.74 1.87
N THR A 50 -18.20 7.90 3.18
CA THR A 50 -18.61 9.13 3.84
C THR A 50 -17.42 9.87 4.43
N ASP A 51 -17.58 11.17 4.68
CA ASP A 51 -16.53 11.96 5.33
C ASP A 51 -16.21 11.41 6.73
N GLU A 52 -17.21 10.95 7.45
CA GLU A 52 -17.04 10.34 8.76
C GLU A 52 -16.21 9.06 8.70
N PHE A 53 -16.50 8.19 7.72
CA PHE A 53 -15.73 6.97 7.50
C PHE A 53 -14.26 7.30 7.24
N LEU A 54 -13.99 8.24 6.33
CA LEU A 54 -12.63 8.65 5.98
C LEU A 54 -11.89 9.21 7.20
N LYS A 55 -12.56 10.06 7.97
CA LYS A 55 -11.98 10.64 9.17
C LYS A 55 -11.58 9.56 10.18
N LYS A 56 -12.46 8.62 10.44
CA LYS A 56 -12.20 7.52 11.39
C LYS A 56 -11.10 6.60 10.90
N MET A 57 -11.07 6.29 9.60
CA MET A 57 -10.00 5.50 8.99
C MET A 57 -8.63 6.18 9.17
N GLY A 58 -8.58 7.48 9.01
CA GLY A 58 -7.34 8.25 9.11
C GLY A 58 -6.85 8.50 10.53
N GLU A 59 -7.72 8.42 11.52
CA GLU A 59 -7.37 8.64 12.93
C GLU A 59 -6.76 7.41 13.60
N GLY A 60 -7.00 6.23 13.05
CA GLY A 60 -6.57 4.96 13.61
C GLY A 60 -7.74 4.05 13.91
N VAL A 61 -7.59 2.76 13.63
CA VAL A 61 -8.65 1.76 13.75
C VAL A 61 -8.13 0.58 14.58
N PRO A 62 -8.94 0.09 15.55
CA PRO A 62 -8.57 -1.10 16.32
C PRO A 62 -8.64 -2.36 15.44
N ILE A 63 -7.50 -3.01 15.24
CA ILE A 63 -7.39 -4.29 14.54
C ILE A 63 -6.28 -5.10 15.17
N LEU A 64 -6.35 -6.44 15.11
CA LEU A 64 -5.25 -7.33 15.53
C LEU A 64 -4.65 -6.98 16.90
N ASP A 65 -5.50 -6.65 17.88
CA ASP A 65 -5.10 -6.28 19.24
C ASP A 65 -4.21 -5.03 19.33
N THR A 66 -4.28 -4.17 18.34
CA THR A 66 -3.57 -2.90 18.31
C THR A 66 -4.46 -1.82 17.69
N VAL A 67 -3.95 -0.62 17.58
CA VAL A 67 -4.62 0.49 16.88
C VAL A 67 -3.70 0.94 15.75
N THR A 68 -4.23 1.06 14.54
CA THR A 68 -3.44 1.49 13.40
C THR A 68 -2.93 2.92 13.59
N LYS A 69 -1.76 3.22 13.03
CA LYS A 69 -1.22 4.58 13.06
C LYS A 69 -2.10 5.53 12.24
N PRO A 70 -2.18 6.80 12.61
CA PRO A 70 -2.84 7.80 11.76
C PRO A 70 -2.29 7.76 10.34
N CYS A 71 -3.17 7.93 9.37
CA CYS A 71 -2.79 7.85 7.96
C CYS A 71 -3.60 8.82 7.11
N LYS A 72 -3.12 9.06 5.90
CA LYS A 72 -3.83 9.91 4.93
C LYS A 72 -4.85 9.09 4.18
N VAL A 73 -6.08 9.59 4.10
CA VAL A 73 -7.18 8.95 3.39
C VAL A 73 -7.95 10.03 2.66
N TRP A 74 -8.28 9.81 1.38
CA TRP A 74 -9.11 10.76 0.64
C TRP A 74 -10.03 10.05 -0.35
N LYS A 75 -11.17 10.67 -0.61
CA LYS A 75 -12.20 10.11 -1.47
C LYS A 75 -11.82 10.21 -2.95
N GLU A 76 -12.08 9.14 -3.70
CA GLU A 76 -12.02 9.14 -5.17
C GLU A 76 -13.42 9.34 -5.76
N ASP A 77 -14.36 8.49 -5.33
CA ASP A 77 -15.77 8.57 -5.70
C ASP A 77 -16.62 7.99 -4.56
N ASP A 78 -17.92 7.80 -4.80
CA ASP A 78 -18.85 7.34 -3.75
C ASP A 78 -18.52 5.97 -3.16
N PHE A 79 -17.79 5.13 -3.88
CA PHE A 79 -17.46 3.76 -3.47
C PHE A 79 -15.96 3.47 -3.45
N SER A 80 -15.13 4.50 -3.59
CA SER A 80 -13.69 4.31 -3.59
C SER A 80 -12.94 5.44 -2.91
N PHE A 81 -11.76 5.11 -2.40
CA PHE A 81 -10.88 6.07 -1.74
C PHE A 81 -9.42 5.65 -1.91
N HIS A 82 -8.52 6.57 -1.57
CA HIS A 82 -7.08 6.31 -1.51
C HIS A 82 -6.62 6.34 -0.06
N ILE A 83 -5.64 5.52 0.26
CA ILE A 83 -5.04 5.47 1.59
C ILE A 83 -3.53 5.30 1.48
N ILE A 84 -2.79 6.06 2.31
CA ILE A 84 -1.33 5.94 2.40
C ILE A 84 -1.00 5.35 3.76
N LEU A 85 -0.33 4.20 3.77
CA LEU A 85 0.08 3.50 4.99
C LEU A 85 1.60 3.47 5.11
N THR A 86 2.07 3.57 6.35
CA THR A 86 3.47 3.36 6.71
C THR A 86 3.67 2.03 7.45
N GLN A 87 2.60 1.31 7.69
CA GLN A 87 2.56 0.01 8.34
C GLN A 87 2.19 -1.08 7.34
N GLY A 88 2.55 -2.33 7.65
CA GLY A 88 2.18 -3.49 6.85
C GLY A 88 1.58 -4.59 7.70
N LEU A 89 0.56 -4.28 8.50
CA LEU A 89 -0.12 -5.27 9.31
C LEU A 89 -0.90 -6.25 8.42
N ASN A 90 -1.06 -7.49 8.87
CA ASN A 90 -1.75 -8.52 8.09
C ASN A 90 -3.14 -8.05 7.66
N ARG A 91 -3.39 -7.99 6.33
CA ARG A 91 -4.65 -7.57 5.72
C ARG A 91 -5.21 -6.27 6.31
N GLN A 92 -4.32 -5.32 6.57
CA GLN A 92 -4.63 -4.11 7.35
C GLN A 92 -5.82 -3.32 6.79
N ILE A 93 -5.82 -3.00 5.50
CA ILE A 93 -6.89 -2.19 4.89
C ILE A 93 -8.23 -2.92 4.98
N ARG A 94 -8.24 -4.22 4.70
CA ARG A 94 -9.46 -5.03 4.76
C ARG A 94 -10.02 -5.06 6.17
N ARG A 95 -9.18 -5.24 7.17
CA ARG A 95 -9.61 -5.26 8.58
C ARG A 95 -10.09 -3.89 9.05
N MET A 96 -9.44 -2.82 8.64
CA MET A 96 -9.86 -1.46 8.95
C MET A 96 -11.25 -1.16 8.39
N CYS A 97 -11.49 -1.52 7.14
CA CYS A 97 -12.80 -1.33 6.50
C CYS A 97 -13.88 -2.18 7.18
N GLU A 98 -13.58 -3.44 7.46
CA GLU A 98 -14.52 -4.36 8.11
C GLU A 98 -14.94 -3.87 9.50
N TYR A 99 -14.05 -3.22 10.22
CA TYR A 99 -14.36 -2.63 11.53
C TYR A 99 -15.55 -1.67 11.45
N PHE A 100 -15.70 -0.95 10.35
CA PHE A 100 -16.80 0.00 10.13
C PHE A 100 -17.95 -0.60 9.31
N GLY A 101 -17.94 -1.92 9.07
CA GLY A 101 -18.98 -2.59 8.30
C GLY A 101 -18.83 -2.46 6.78
N TYR A 102 -17.64 -2.09 6.29
CA TYR A 102 -17.34 -1.99 4.87
C TYR A 102 -16.60 -3.23 4.40
N ARG A 103 -16.95 -3.72 3.23
CA ARG A 103 -16.23 -4.81 2.58
C ARG A 103 -15.41 -4.28 1.41
N VAL A 104 -14.13 -4.63 1.36
CA VAL A 104 -13.27 -4.27 0.23
C VAL A 104 -13.62 -5.15 -0.97
N VAL A 105 -13.99 -4.51 -2.07
CA VAL A 105 -14.34 -5.17 -3.34
C VAL A 105 -13.12 -5.25 -4.25
N HIS A 106 -12.27 -4.23 -4.23
CA HIS A 106 -11.06 -4.16 -5.05
C HIS A 106 -9.97 -3.41 -4.29
N LEU A 107 -8.75 -3.91 -4.32
CA LEU A 107 -7.60 -3.31 -3.65
C LEU A 107 -6.40 -3.37 -4.58
N ARG A 108 -5.84 -2.20 -4.88
CA ARG A 108 -4.69 -2.08 -5.77
C ARG A 108 -3.62 -1.21 -5.11
N ARG A 109 -2.38 -1.71 -5.06
CA ARG A 109 -1.26 -0.91 -4.59
C ARG A 109 -0.69 -0.09 -5.76
N ASP A 110 -0.78 1.23 -5.65
CA ASP A 110 -0.41 2.16 -6.71
C ASP A 110 1.02 2.70 -6.56
N ARG A 111 1.55 2.75 -5.34
CA ARG A 111 2.85 3.33 -5.08
C ARG A 111 3.54 2.66 -3.90
N ILE A 112 4.84 2.46 -4.03
CA ILE A 112 5.74 2.08 -2.94
C ILE A 112 6.83 3.15 -2.92
N MET A 113 6.88 3.95 -1.84
CA MET A 113 7.82 5.07 -1.72
C MET A 113 7.70 6.02 -2.91
N ASN A 114 8.72 6.16 -3.75
CA ASN A 114 8.71 7.00 -4.97
C ASN A 114 8.33 6.24 -6.24
N ILE A 115 8.12 4.94 -6.18
CA ILE A 115 7.85 4.09 -7.36
C ILE A 115 6.34 3.93 -7.56
N THR A 116 5.85 4.27 -8.75
CA THR A 116 4.43 4.23 -9.09
C THR A 116 4.13 3.22 -10.20
N LEU A 117 2.84 2.92 -10.37
CA LEU A 117 2.35 2.07 -11.45
C LEU A 117 2.27 2.78 -12.80
N ASP A 118 2.51 4.07 -12.87
CA ASP A 118 2.30 4.86 -14.09
C ASP A 118 2.95 4.22 -15.33
N GLY A 119 2.13 4.01 -16.35
CA GLY A 119 2.57 3.42 -17.61
C GLY A 119 2.81 1.91 -17.57
N LEU A 120 2.61 1.25 -16.44
CA LEU A 120 2.82 -0.18 -16.30
C LEU A 120 1.49 -0.94 -16.33
N LYS A 121 1.31 -1.80 -17.34
CA LYS A 121 0.11 -2.62 -17.49
C LYS A 121 0.17 -3.85 -16.58
N LYS A 122 -0.99 -4.32 -16.15
CA LYS A 122 -1.13 -5.54 -15.35
C LYS A 122 -0.43 -6.73 -16.03
N GLY A 123 0.31 -7.50 -15.23
CA GLY A 123 1.08 -8.65 -15.73
C GLY A 123 2.39 -8.28 -16.39
N ARG A 124 2.76 -7.01 -16.41
CA ARG A 124 4.01 -6.53 -17.01
C ARG A 124 5.01 -6.10 -15.95
N TYR A 125 6.25 -5.97 -16.36
CA TYR A 125 7.33 -5.45 -15.52
C TYR A 125 8.15 -4.42 -16.29
N ARG A 126 8.89 -3.59 -15.56
CA ARG A 126 9.89 -2.69 -16.11
C ARG A 126 11.06 -2.56 -15.15
N LYS A 127 12.21 -2.18 -15.67
CA LYS A 127 13.35 -1.82 -14.83
C LYS A 127 13.12 -0.42 -14.26
N LEU A 128 13.57 -0.20 -13.05
CA LEU A 128 13.59 1.15 -12.47
C LEU A 128 14.66 1.99 -13.19
N THR A 129 14.37 3.28 -13.37
CA THR A 129 15.34 4.23 -13.90
C THR A 129 16.43 4.50 -12.85
N LEU A 130 17.57 4.98 -13.28
CA LEU A 130 18.65 5.37 -12.37
C LEU A 130 18.18 6.44 -11.38
N ARG A 131 17.35 7.37 -11.82
CA ARG A 131 16.76 8.40 -10.96
C ARG A 131 15.87 7.80 -9.88
N GLU A 132 14.99 6.85 -10.26
CA GLU A 132 14.11 6.15 -9.31
C GLU A 132 14.92 5.41 -8.25
N VAL A 133 15.96 4.69 -8.65
CA VAL A 133 16.85 3.96 -7.74
C VAL A 133 17.59 4.92 -6.80
N SER A 134 18.10 6.02 -7.33
CA SER A 134 18.81 7.02 -6.53
C SER A 134 17.90 7.66 -5.48
N GLU A 135 16.70 8.06 -5.87
CA GLU A 135 15.71 8.64 -4.95
C GLU A 135 15.26 7.64 -3.89
N LEU A 136 15.05 6.38 -4.28
CA LEU A 136 14.67 5.30 -3.37
C LEU A 136 15.76 5.10 -2.30
N LYS A 137 17.02 5.01 -2.70
CA LYS A 137 18.14 4.82 -1.78
C LYS A 137 18.30 5.96 -0.79
N LYS A 138 17.98 7.19 -1.19
CA LYS A 138 18.01 8.35 -0.28
C LYS A 138 16.96 8.24 0.82
N MET A 139 15.87 7.54 0.58
CA MET A 139 14.80 7.33 1.56
C MET A 139 15.11 6.18 2.53
N LEU A 140 16.06 5.35 2.20
CA LEU A 140 16.49 4.24 3.04
C LEU A 140 17.57 4.70 4.01
#